data_32842e32cceffc100920f9c852923b24
#
_entry.id   32842e32cceffc100920f9c852923b24
#
_cell.length_a   1.000
_cell.length_b   1.000
_cell.length_c   1.000
_cell.angle_alpha   90.00
_cell.angle_beta   90.00
_cell.angle_gamma   90.00
#
_symmetry.space_group_name_H-M   'P 1'
#
loop_
_entity.id
_entity.type
_entity.pdbx_description
1 polymer ?
#
loop_
_entity_poly.entity_id
_entity_poly.type
_entity_poly.pdbx_seq_one_letter_code
_entity_poly.pdbx_strand_id
1 'polypeptide(L)'
;MQVRSEALADARVLPADIVVTRDADGTIRARSPHPLGPYPERITDRLDYWAGATPHRPFIAQKTADGCWRYLTYADARRRALRLAQAFIDRQLSADRPIVILSGNSIEHALVALGAMYCGVLYAPAAPAYSLLVRDRTTLRRLVGMMTPGLVFADDGALFAPALADIADGSFEVVTVTPAPSIATTPLSALEATEPTSAVEDARLKVDGDTIAKVLFTSGSTGRPKGVINTQRMLTSNQEMIAAVWPVLERKAPVVVDWLPWNHTFGGNHNINIVL
;
A
#
# COMPACT_ATOMS: atom_id res chain seq x y z
N MET A 1 23.68 9.90 24.02
CA MET A 1 22.22 9.67 24.07
C MET A 1 22.00 8.24 24.55
N GLN A 2 21.85 8.03 25.86
CA GLN A 2 21.55 6.72 26.44
C GLN A 2 20.09 6.38 26.10
N VAL A 3 19.89 5.44 25.19
CA VAL A 3 18.58 4.79 25.01
C VAL A 3 18.32 4.03 26.31
N ARG A 4 17.30 4.44 27.07
CA ARG A 4 16.93 3.77 28.32
C ARG A 4 16.61 2.30 28.02
N SER A 5 17.34 1.40 28.65
CA SER A 5 17.19 -0.06 28.54
C SER A 5 15.80 -0.57 28.98
N GLU A 6 15.03 0.26 29.69
CA GLU A 6 13.65 -0.03 30.12
C GLU A 6 12.65 -0.21 28.98
N ALA A 7 12.88 0.41 27.80
CA ALA A 7 11.97 0.28 26.66
C ALA A 7 12.06 -1.10 25.97
N LEU A 8 13.17 -1.82 26.12
CA LEU A 8 13.37 -3.16 25.55
C LEU A 8 12.91 -4.28 26.51
N ALA A 9 12.86 -4.02 27.82
CA ALA A 9 12.46 -5.01 28.82
C ALA A 9 10.96 -5.38 28.75
N ASP A 10 10.13 -4.55 28.12
CA ASP A 10 8.68 -4.73 28.03
C ASP A 10 8.21 -5.29 26.66
N ALA A 11 9.13 -5.47 25.72
CA ALA A 11 8.86 -6.09 24.43
C ALA A 11 8.86 -7.63 24.57
N ARG A 12 7.87 -8.17 25.28
CA ARG A 12 7.68 -9.61 25.33
C ARG A 12 7.19 -10.10 23.97
N VAL A 13 8.05 -10.83 23.25
CA VAL A 13 7.63 -11.71 22.14
C VAL A 13 7.05 -12.96 22.80
N LEU A 14 5.87 -13.40 22.34
CA LEU A 14 5.31 -14.66 22.82
C LEU A 14 6.25 -15.83 22.49
N PRO A 15 6.29 -16.89 23.33
CA PRO A 15 7.05 -18.10 23.01
C PRO A 15 6.59 -18.66 21.65
N ALA A 16 7.55 -19.16 20.87
CA ALA A 16 7.26 -19.82 19.61
C ALA A 16 6.74 -21.23 19.86
N ASP A 17 5.48 -21.35 20.29
CA ASP A 17 4.81 -22.64 20.40
C ASP A 17 4.45 -23.14 19.01
N ILE A 18 4.96 -24.31 18.63
CA ILE A 18 4.73 -24.91 17.32
C ILE A 18 4.20 -26.34 17.47
N VAL A 19 3.06 -26.62 16.88
CA VAL A 19 2.55 -27.97 16.67
C VAL A 19 3.03 -28.46 15.31
N VAL A 20 3.79 -29.55 15.32
CA VAL A 20 4.27 -30.20 14.10
C VAL A 20 3.55 -31.52 13.93
N THR A 21 2.94 -31.74 12.77
CA THR A 21 2.33 -33.01 12.35
C THR A 21 2.99 -33.50 11.08
N ARG A 22 3.02 -34.83 10.92
CA ARG A 22 3.52 -35.48 9.70
C ARG A 22 2.41 -36.32 9.11
N ASP A 23 2.04 -36.05 7.87
CA ASP A 23 1.05 -36.85 7.15
C ASP A 23 1.64 -38.15 6.62
N ALA A 24 0.80 -39.10 6.22
CA ALA A 24 1.22 -40.41 5.74
C ALA A 24 2.08 -40.36 4.46
N ASP A 25 1.94 -39.32 3.65
CA ASP A 25 2.73 -39.07 2.44
C ASP A 25 4.11 -38.42 2.72
N GLY A 26 4.44 -38.18 4.00
CA GLY A 26 5.67 -37.53 4.42
C GLY A 26 5.60 -36.00 4.53
N THR A 27 4.49 -35.37 4.16
CA THR A 27 4.29 -33.92 4.30
C THR A 27 4.39 -33.50 5.76
N ILE A 28 5.19 -32.48 6.05
CA ILE A 28 5.33 -31.88 7.38
C ILE A 28 4.52 -30.59 7.43
N ARG A 29 3.61 -30.51 8.41
CA ARG A 29 2.84 -29.30 8.71
C ARG A 29 3.28 -28.73 10.05
N ALA A 30 3.64 -27.46 10.05
CA ALA A 30 3.95 -26.71 11.27
C ALA A 30 2.96 -25.54 11.40
N ARG A 31 2.35 -25.38 12.56
CA ARG A 31 1.39 -24.31 12.82
C ARG A 31 1.46 -23.84 14.26
N SER A 32 1.04 -22.59 14.51
CA SER A 32 0.77 -22.15 15.88
C SER A 32 -0.39 -22.96 16.48
N PRO A 33 -0.34 -23.33 17.77
CA PRO A 33 -1.48 -23.91 18.47
C PRO A 33 -2.57 -22.88 18.79
N HIS A 34 -2.20 -21.59 18.79
CA HIS A 34 -3.11 -20.51 19.14
C HIS A 34 -3.96 -20.10 17.92
N PRO A 35 -5.30 -20.01 18.08
CA PRO A 35 -6.15 -19.48 17.02
C PRO A 35 -5.82 -18.02 16.78
N LEU A 36 -5.98 -17.56 15.53
CA LEU A 36 -5.89 -16.16 15.20
C LEU A 36 -7.10 -15.42 15.81
N GLY A 37 -6.86 -14.26 16.41
CA GLY A 37 -7.89 -13.37 16.91
C GLY A 37 -8.77 -12.77 15.78
N PRO A 38 -9.85 -12.05 16.14
CA PRO A 38 -10.67 -11.37 15.16
C PRO A 38 -9.90 -10.21 14.51
N TYR A 39 -10.05 -10.05 13.20
CA TYR A 39 -9.46 -8.96 12.43
C TYR A 39 -10.50 -8.35 11.48
N PRO A 40 -10.35 -7.07 11.10
CA PRO A 40 -11.31 -6.40 10.23
C PRO A 40 -11.24 -7.00 8.81
N GLU A 41 -12.33 -6.88 8.06
CA GLU A 41 -12.35 -7.31 6.67
C GLU A 41 -11.50 -6.44 5.75
N ARG A 42 -11.33 -5.16 6.10
CA ARG A 42 -10.60 -4.16 5.31
C ARG A 42 -9.50 -3.53 6.13
N ILE A 43 -8.34 -3.34 5.54
CA ILE A 43 -7.23 -2.64 6.21
C ILE A 43 -7.59 -1.16 6.48
N THR A 44 -8.44 -0.56 5.66
CA THR A 44 -8.93 0.81 5.82
C THR A 44 -9.81 1.00 7.05
N ASP A 45 -10.43 -0.05 7.60
CA ASP A 45 -11.17 0.02 8.86
C ASP A 45 -10.26 0.40 10.03
N ARG A 46 -8.97 0.02 9.97
CA ARG A 46 -7.95 0.45 10.94
C ARG A 46 -7.63 1.93 10.80
N LEU A 47 -7.56 2.44 9.57
CA LEU A 47 -7.39 3.88 9.37
C LEU A 47 -8.60 4.68 9.90
N ASP A 48 -9.82 4.20 9.67
CA ASP A 48 -11.04 4.82 10.21
C ASP A 48 -11.01 4.85 11.74
N TYR A 49 -10.63 3.74 12.37
CA TYR A 49 -10.49 3.66 13.81
C TYR A 49 -9.50 4.69 14.36
N TRP A 50 -8.27 4.74 13.81
CA TRP A 50 -7.24 5.66 14.30
C TRP A 50 -7.54 7.12 13.98
N ALA A 51 -8.19 7.41 12.85
CA ALA A 51 -8.65 8.74 12.51
C ALA A 51 -9.70 9.27 13.50
N GLY A 52 -10.49 8.38 14.10
CA GLY A 52 -11.42 8.72 15.19
C GLY A 52 -10.73 8.78 16.56
N ALA A 53 -9.91 7.80 16.90
CA ALA A 53 -9.30 7.65 18.22
C ALA A 53 -8.14 8.63 18.48
N THR A 54 -7.30 8.87 17.45
CA THR A 54 -6.11 9.73 17.55
C THR A 54 -5.93 10.61 16.32
N PRO A 55 -6.89 11.50 15.99
CA PRO A 55 -6.97 12.22 14.71
C PRO A 55 -5.71 13.00 14.36
N HIS A 56 -5.08 13.63 15.34
CA HIS A 56 -3.93 14.53 15.14
C HIS A 56 -2.58 13.83 15.25
N ARG A 57 -2.57 12.54 15.53
CA ARG A 57 -1.33 11.77 15.60
C ARG A 57 -0.75 11.61 14.19
N PRO A 58 0.59 11.78 14.01
CA PRO A 58 1.23 11.46 12.75
C PRO A 58 1.08 9.97 12.40
N PHE A 59 0.58 9.70 11.19
CA PHE A 59 0.53 8.38 10.56
C PHE A 59 1.80 8.13 9.75
N ILE A 60 2.16 9.09 8.89
CA ILE A 60 3.38 9.04 8.08
C ILE A 60 4.14 10.37 8.24
N ALA A 61 5.44 10.27 8.38
CA ALA A 61 6.35 11.40 8.30
C ALA A 61 7.37 11.14 7.17
N GLN A 62 7.58 12.14 6.32
CA GLN A 62 8.51 12.08 5.20
C GLN A 62 9.45 13.26 5.25
N LYS A 63 10.75 13.00 5.08
CA LYS A 63 11.74 14.06 4.98
C LYS A 63 11.73 14.66 3.58
N THR A 64 11.66 15.97 3.48
CA THR A 64 11.72 16.72 2.24
C THR A 64 13.18 16.97 1.80
N ALA A 65 13.40 17.38 0.57
CA ALA A 65 14.75 17.60 0.03
C ALA A 65 15.55 18.68 0.81
N ASP A 66 14.88 19.67 1.39
CA ASP A 66 15.47 20.71 2.25
C ASP A 66 15.74 20.23 3.69
N GLY A 67 15.45 18.95 3.98
CA GLY A 67 15.69 18.33 5.28
C GLY A 67 14.58 18.53 6.31
N CYS A 68 13.49 19.23 5.98
CA CYS A 68 12.32 19.39 6.84
C CYS A 68 11.47 18.13 6.88
N TRP A 69 10.66 17.96 7.94
CA TRP A 69 9.72 16.87 8.03
C TRP A 69 8.32 17.32 7.62
N ARG A 70 7.71 16.60 6.69
CA ARG A 70 6.31 16.72 6.31
C ARG A 70 5.54 15.58 6.98
N TYR A 71 4.45 15.91 7.66
CA TYR A 71 3.63 14.97 8.41
C TYR A 71 2.26 14.81 7.76
N LEU A 72 1.77 13.58 7.78
CA LEU A 72 0.39 13.22 7.45
C LEU A 72 -0.24 12.62 8.71
N THR A 73 -1.30 13.24 9.25
CA THR A 73 -2.02 12.71 10.41
C THR A 73 -3.01 11.62 9.98
N TYR A 74 -3.52 10.82 10.93
CA TYR A 74 -4.55 9.81 10.61
C TYR A 74 -5.82 10.46 10.05
N ALA A 75 -6.27 11.58 10.63
CA ALA A 75 -7.46 12.29 10.14
C ALA A 75 -7.24 12.83 8.72
N ASP A 76 -6.08 13.41 8.44
CA ASP A 76 -5.75 13.91 7.11
C ASP A 76 -5.61 12.78 6.09
N ALA A 77 -4.98 11.67 6.48
CA ALA A 77 -4.87 10.50 5.63
C ALA A 77 -6.24 9.96 5.22
N ARG A 78 -7.13 9.80 6.19
CA ARG A 78 -8.52 9.38 5.95
C ARG A 78 -9.26 10.35 5.02
N ARG A 79 -9.24 11.64 5.35
CA ARG A 79 -9.93 12.68 4.55
C ARG A 79 -9.45 12.67 3.09
N ARG A 80 -8.13 12.68 2.87
CA ARG A 80 -7.53 12.71 1.53
C ARG A 80 -7.78 11.40 0.78
N ALA A 81 -7.70 10.24 1.46
CA ALA A 81 -7.99 8.95 0.85
C ALA A 81 -9.44 8.83 0.38
N LEU A 82 -10.44 9.35 1.15
CA LEU A 82 -11.84 9.36 0.73
C LEU A 82 -12.08 10.25 -0.49
N ARG A 83 -11.40 11.40 -0.60
CA ARG A 83 -11.45 12.26 -1.78
C ARG A 83 -10.88 11.58 -3.02
N LEU A 84 -9.75 10.90 -2.85
CA LEU A 84 -9.16 10.08 -3.93
C LEU A 84 -10.07 8.91 -4.31
N ALA A 85 -10.69 8.24 -3.35
CA ALA A 85 -11.66 7.17 -3.62
C ALA A 85 -12.82 7.67 -4.49
N GLN A 86 -13.39 8.86 -4.17
CA GLN A 86 -14.42 9.46 -5.02
C GLN A 86 -13.90 9.74 -6.43
N ALA A 87 -12.72 10.36 -6.53
CA ALA A 87 -12.11 10.66 -7.84
C ALA A 87 -11.86 9.40 -8.68
N PHE A 88 -11.55 8.27 -8.04
CA PHE A 88 -11.36 6.98 -8.72
C PHE A 88 -12.71 6.37 -9.16
N ILE A 89 -13.75 6.48 -8.34
CA ILE A 89 -15.12 6.08 -8.70
C ILE A 89 -15.62 6.87 -9.93
N ASP A 90 -15.43 8.20 -9.93
CA ASP A 90 -15.84 9.09 -11.02
C ASP A 90 -15.12 8.74 -12.35
N ARG A 91 -13.93 8.15 -12.26
CA ARG A 91 -13.13 7.65 -13.39
C ARG A 91 -13.44 6.21 -13.78
N GLN A 92 -14.39 5.59 -13.09
CA GLN A 92 -14.77 4.19 -13.31
C GLN A 92 -13.58 3.23 -13.20
N LEU A 93 -12.65 3.53 -12.27
CA LEU A 93 -11.57 2.61 -11.95
C LEU A 93 -12.12 1.40 -11.17
N SER A 94 -11.49 0.24 -11.34
CA SER A 94 -11.94 -1.02 -10.76
C SER A 94 -10.80 -2.04 -10.70
N ALA A 95 -11.10 -3.29 -10.38
CA ALA A 95 -10.14 -4.38 -10.51
C ALA A 95 -9.73 -4.64 -11.98
N ASP A 96 -10.64 -4.37 -12.95
CA ASP A 96 -10.38 -4.52 -14.38
C ASP A 96 -9.76 -3.26 -15.02
N ARG A 97 -9.83 -2.14 -14.32
CA ARG A 97 -9.22 -0.85 -14.68
C ARG A 97 -8.39 -0.30 -13.51
N PRO A 98 -7.32 -1.00 -13.14
CA PRO A 98 -6.56 -0.73 -11.92
C PRO A 98 -5.69 0.52 -12.03
N ILE A 99 -5.03 0.82 -10.90
CA ILE A 99 -4.03 1.87 -10.79
C ILE A 99 -2.64 1.24 -10.81
N VAL A 100 -1.74 1.71 -11.69
CA VAL A 100 -0.30 1.42 -11.58
C VAL A 100 0.40 2.58 -10.91
N ILE A 101 1.25 2.30 -9.92
CA ILE A 101 1.99 3.31 -9.15
C ILE A 101 3.47 3.26 -9.52
N LEU A 102 3.99 4.36 -10.06
CA LEU A 102 5.40 4.62 -10.34
C LEU A 102 5.94 5.58 -9.29
N SER A 103 6.32 5.07 -8.13
CA SER A 103 6.73 5.88 -6.99
C SER A 103 7.69 5.11 -6.09
N GLY A 104 8.57 5.81 -5.41
CA GLY A 104 9.17 5.32 -4.18
C GLY A 104 8.17 5.31 -3.02
N ASN A 105 8.68 5.16 -1.79
CA ASN A 105 7.86 5.36 -0.60
C ASN A 105 7.59 6.85 -0.44
N SER A 106 6.33 7.25 -0.52
CA SER A 106 5.91 8.65 -0.36
C SER A 106 4.54 8.75 0.30
N ILE A 107 4.24 9.91 0.87
CA ILE A 107 2.90 10.21 1.41
C ILE A 107 1.85 10.03 0.32
N GLU A 108 2.13 10.50 -0.89
CA GLU A 108 1.20 10.43 -2.02
C GLU A 108 0.98 8.99 -2.50
N HIS A 109 2.01 8.16 -2.52
CA HIS A 109 1.87 6.72 -2.77
C HIS A 109 0.90 6.08 -1.76
N ALA A 110 1.10 6.34 -0.47
CA ALA A 110 0.21 5.81 0.57
C ALA A 110 -1.23 6.28 0.37
N LEU A 111 -1.44 7.56 0.05
CA LEU A 111 -2.78 8.12 -0.17
C LEU A 111 -3.49 7.51 -1.38
N VAL A 112 -2.79 7.35 -2.50
CA VAL A 112 -3.34 6.69 -3.69
C VAL A 112 -3.70 5.24 -3.38
N ALA A 113 -2.83 4.50 -2.69
CA ALA A 113 -3.09 3.13 -2.27
C ALA A 113 -4.29 3.01 -1.32
N LEU A 114 -4.38 3.89 -0.31
CA LEU A 114 -5.50 3.94 0.62
C LEU A 114 -6.82 4.29 -0.08
N GLY A 115 -6.81 5.33 -0.94
CA GLY A 115 -7.99 5.71 -1.73
C GLY A 115 -8.49 4.56 -2.60
N ALA A 116 -7.59 3.84 -3.27
CA ALA A 116 -7.91 2.65 -4.05
C ALA A 116 -8.56 1.56 -3.18
N MET A 117 -7.98 1.26 -2.01
CA MET A 117 -8.51 0.26 -1.10
C MET A 117 -9.86 0.63 -0.49
N TYR A 118 -10.17 1.92 -0.30
CA TYR A 118 -11.50 2.36 0.18
C TYR A 118 -12.62 2.02 -0.80
N CYS A 119 -12.38 2.13 -2.10
CA CYS A 119 -13.41 1.89 -3.13
C CYS A 119 -13.24 0.57 -3.89
N GLY A 120 -12.37 -0.33 -3.41
CA GLY A 120 -12.20 -1.65 -4.03
C GLY A 120 -11.46 -1.62 -5.37
N VAL A 121 -10.75 -0.54 -5.68
CA VAL A 121 -9.91 -0.45 -6.87
C VAL A 121 -8.58 -1.16 -6.62
N LEU A 122 -8.22 -2.08 -7.50
CA LEU A 122 -6.93 -2.75 -7.47
C LEU A 122 -5.81 -1.77 -7.79
N TYR A 123 -4.71 -1.81 -7.04
CA TYR A 123 -3.50 -1.08 -7.41
C TYR A 123 -2.26 -1.98 -7.50
N ALA A 124 -1.28 -1.56 -8.29
CA ALA A 124 -0.04 -2.29 -8.49
C ALA A 124 1.16 -1.33 -8.45
N PRO A 125 1.96 -1.32 -7.35
CA PRO A 125 3.18 -0.53 -7.30
C PRO A 125 4.27 -1.24 -8.09
N ALA A 126 4.84 -0.54 -9.08
CA ALA A 126 5.98 -1.00 -9.84
C ALA A 126 7.28 -0.66 -9.13
N ALA A 127 8.27 -1.56 -9.20
CA ALA A 127 9.59 -1.27 -8.65
C ALA A 127 10.20 -0.05 -9.35
N PRO A 128 10.67 0.98 -8.60
CA PRO A 128 11.31 2.16 -9.19
C PRO A 128 12.46 1.81 -10.13
N ALA A 129 13.14 0.69 -9.89
CA ALA A 129 14.20 0.20 -10.75
C ALA A 129 13.76 -0.02 -12.20
N TYR A 130 12.51 -0.45 -12.45
CA TYR A 130 12.00 -0.67 -13.81
C TYR A 130 11.79 0.62 -14.60
N SER A 131 11.64 1.74 -13.90
CA SER A 131 11.43 3.07 -14.49
C SER A 131 12.72 3.90 -14.53
N LEU A 132 13.56 3.80 -13.50
CA LEU A 132 14.64 4.76 -13.24
C LEU A 132 16.04 4.19 -13.51
N LEU A 133 16.28 2.89 -13.28
CA LEU A 133 17.63 2.34 -13.31
C LEU A 133 17.96 1.62 -14.61
N VAL A 134 16.97 1.14 -15.36
CA VAL A 134 17.20 0.41 -16.61
C VAL A 134 16.78 1.25 -17.82
N ARG A 135 17.63 1.27 -18.87
CA ARG A 135 17.32 1.95 -20.13
C ARG A 135 16.26 1.18 -20.93
N ASP A 136 16.33 -0.14 -20.93
CA ASP A 136 15.31 -0.99 -21.54
C ASP A 136 14.13 -1.21 -20.58
N ARG A 137 13.06 -0.49 -20.79
CA ARG A 137 11.84 -0.55 -19.99
C ARG A 137 10.86 -1.65 -20.42
N THR A 138 11.36 -2.70 -21.06
CA THR A 138 10.53 -3.84 -21.51
C THR A 138 9.76 -4.47 -20.35
N THR A 139 10.39 -4.56 -19.17
CA THR A 139 9.72 -5.08 -17.95
C THR A 139 8.58 -4.17 -17.51
N LEU A 140 8.76 -2.84 -17.53
CA LEU A 140 7.71 -1.89 -17.20
C LEU A 140 6.55 -1.96 -18.20
N ARG A 141 6.85 -1.95 -19.52
CA ARG A 141 5.82 -2.09 -20.57
C ARG A 141 5.01 -3.39 -20.42
N ARG A 142 5.67 -4.49 -20.09
CA ARG A 142 4.99 -5.77 -19.84
C ARG A 142 4.09 -5.71 -18.60
N LEU A 143 4.57 -5.10 -17.53
CA LEU A 143 3.79 -4.91 -16.30
C LEU A 143 2.52 -4.08 -16.59
N VAL A 144 2.68 -2.94 -17.26
CA VAL A 144 1.55 -2.07 -17.64
C VAL A 144 0.59 -2.82 -18.57
N GLY A 145 1.12 -3.55 -19.57
CA GLY A 145 0.30 -4.36 -20.47
C GLY A 145 -0.44 -5.51 -19.78
N MET A 146 0.12 -6.11 -18.72
CA MET A 146 -0.59 -7.12 -17.91
C MET A 146 -1.68 -6.51 -17.04
N MET A 147 -1.46 -5.30 -16.55
CA MET A 147 -2.40 -4.63 -15.65
C MET A 147 -3.53 -3.93 -16.39
N THR A 148 -3.32 -3.54 -17.66
CA THR A 148 -4.31 -2.73 -18.43
C THR A 148 -4.90 -1.59 -17.60
N PRO A 149 -4.07 -0.69 -17.04
CA PRO A 149 -4.52 0.28 -16.06
C PRO A 149 -5.50 1.29 -16.65
N GLY A 150 -6.40 1.82 -15.82
CA GLY A 150 -7.17 3.01 -16.13
C GLY A 150 -6.46 4.30 -15.72
N LEU A 151 -5.46 4.18 -14.80
CA LEU A 151 -4.68 5.29 -14.28
C LEU A 151 -3.25 4.84 -13.96
N VAL A 152 -2.28 5.66 -14.32
CA VAL A 152 -0.89 5.54 -13.89
C VAL A 152 -0.53 6.75 -13.04
N PHE A 153 -0.13 6.51 -11.80
CA PHE A 153 0.32 7.55 -10.88
C PHE A 153 1.84 7.58 -10.80
N ALA A 154 2.44 8.78 -10.84
CA ALA A 154 3.85 9.01 -10.53
C ALA A 154 4.01 10.16 -9.54
N ASP A 155 4.77 9.95 -8.46
CA ASP A 155 4.99 10.98 -7.42
C ASP A 155 5.86 12.14 -7.91
N ASP A 156 6.78 11.90 -8.83
CA ASP A 156 7.59 12.93 -9.49
C ASP A 156 7.48 12.80 -11.01
N GLY A 157 6.66 13.68 -11.61
CA GLY A 157 6.44 13.68 -13.05
C GLY A 157 7.71 13.94 -13.86
N ALA A 158 8.62 14.79 -13.39
CA ALA A 158 9.86 15.09 -14.08
C ALA A 158 10.83 13.88 -14.02
N LEU A 159 10.98 13.26 -12.86
CA LEU A 159 11.83 12.10 -12.66
C LEU A 159 11.35 10.89 -13.49
N PHE A 160 10.03 10.65 -13.50
CA PHE A 160 9.44 9.53 -14.22
C PHE A 160 9.09 9.82 -15.70
N ALA A 161 9.28 11.08 -16.19
CA ALA A 161 8.92 11.46 -17.56
C ALA A 161 9.44 10.50 -18.65
N PRO A 162 10.71 10.04 -18.63
CA PRO A 162 11.18 9.09 -19.64
C PRO A 162 10.47 7.75 -19.60
N ALA A 163 10.06 7.28 -18.41
CA ALA A 163 9.33 6.04 -18.26
C ALA A 163 7.86 6.20 -18.69
N LEU A 164 7.25 7.32 -18.33
CA LEU A 164 5.89 7.67 -18.76
C LEU A 164 5.79 7.79 -20.28
N ALA A 165 6.77 8.42 -20.94
CA ALA A 165 6.81 8.54 -22.40
C ALA A 165 6.86 7.17 -23.12
N ASP A 166 7.50 6.17 -22.48
CA ASP A 166 7.63 4.82 -23.05
C ASP A 166 6.35 3.97 -22.91
N ILE A 167 5.44 4.33 -22.00
CA ILE A 167 4.24 3.54 -21.69
C ILE A 167 2.94 4.27 -22.02
N ALA A 168 2.93 5.60 -22.09
CA ALA A 168 1.73 6.40 -22.34
C ALA A 168 1.30 6.25 -23.81
N ASP A 169 0.24 5.48 -24.04
CA ASP A 169 -0.36 5.23 -25.33
C ASP A 169 -1.76 5.84 -25.48
N GLY A 170 -2.21 6.60 -24.47
CA GLY A 170 -3.55 7.20 -24.42
C GLY A 170 -4.65 6.29 -23.87
N SER A 171 -4.35 5.04 -23.50
CA SER A 171 -5.33 4.11 -22.93
C SER A 171 -5.63 4.35 -21.44
N PHE A 172 -4.81 5.14 -20.73
CA PHE A 172 -4.96 5.47 -19.34
C PHE A 172 -4.65 6.94 -19.05
N GLU A 173 -5.18 7.46 -17.95
CA GLU A 173 -4.84 8.78 -17.44
C GLU A 173 -3.50 8.75 -16.69
N VAL A 174 -2.65 9.75 -16.89
CA VAL A 174 -1.42 9.95 -16.13
C VAL A 174 -1.66 10.99 -15.05
N VAL A 175 -1.49 10.60 -13.78
CA VAL A 175 -1.64 11.49 -12.62
C VAL A 175 -0.28 11.68 -11.95
N THR A 176 0.09 12.95 -11.65
CA THR A 176 1.40 13.24 -11.05
C THR A 176 1.29 14.27 -9.93
N VAL A 177 2.27 14.29 -9.02
CA VAL A 177 2.38 15.36 -8.01
C VAL A 177 3.07 16.58 -8.61
N THR A 178 4.21 16.37 -9.27
CA THR A 178 4.90 17.41 -10.06
C THR A 178 4.64 17.22 -11.55
N PRO A 179 4.60 18.27 -12.37
CA PRO A 179 4.36 18.12 -13.80
C PRO A 179 5.41 17.24 -14.49
N ALA A 180 5.00 16.46 -15.49
CA ALA A 180 5.89 15.72 -16.35
C ALA A 180 6.15 16.51 -17.64
N PRO A 181 7.42 16.84 -17.99
CA PRO A 181 7.72 17.52 -19.25
C PRO A 181 7.23 16.70 -20.45
N SER A 182 6.59 17.37 -21.39
CA SER A 182 6.13 16.81 -22.69
C SER A 182 5.07 15.69 -22.60
N ILE A 183 4.45 15.49 -21.45
CA ILE A 183 3.38 14.51 -21.24
C ILE A 183 2.18 15.23 -20.61
N ALA A 184 0.99 15.00 -21.16
CA ALA A 184 -0.23 15.49 -20.54
C ALA A 184 -0.48 14.74 -19.22
N THR A 185 -0.56 15.49 -18.12
CA THR A 185 -0.77 14.92 -16.79
C THR A 185 -1.88 15.67 -16.05
N THR A 186 -2.64 14.93 -15.25
CA THR A 186 -3.55 15.53 -14.28
C THR A 186 -2.81 15.63 -12.94
N PRO A 187 -2.81 16.79 -12.27
CA PRO A 187 -2.20 16.91 -10.95
C PRO A 187 -2.99 16.13 -9.91
N LEU A 188 -2.29 15.42 -9.01
CA LEU A 188 -2.92 14.67 -7.90
C LEU A 188 -3.84 15.57 -7.06
N SER A 189 -3.47 16.85 -6.88
CA SER A 189 -4.27 17.84 -6.17
C SER A 189 -5.66 18.06 -6.77
N ALA A 190 -5.81 17.89 -8.09
CA ALA A 190 -7.12 17.98 -8.74
C ALA A 190 -8.03 16.79 -8.32
N LEU A 191 -7.46 15.59 -8.17
CA LEU A 191 -8.20 14.44 -7.64
C LEU A 191 -8.55 14.63 -6.16
N GLU A 192 -7.63 15.18 -5.38
CA GLU A 192 -7.84 15.48 -3.95
C GLU A 192 -8.84 16.64 -3.71
N ALA A 193 -9.17 17.42 -4.73
CA ALA A 193 -10.21 18.44 -4.67
C ALA A 193 -11.63 17.85 -4.84
N THR A 194 -11.77 16.58 -5.21
CA THR A 194 -13.07 15.91 -5.36
C THR A 194 -13.71 15.71 -3.99
N GLU A 195 -14.96 16.18 -3.81
CA GLU A 195 -15.69 15.97 -2.56
C GLU A 195 -16.31 14.57 -2.53
N PRO A 196 -16.14 13.82 -1.42
CA PRO A 196 -16.73 12.50 -1.28
C PRO A 196 -18.27 12.57 -1.23
N THR A 197 -18.92 11.62 -1.89
CA THR A 197 -20.38 11.41 -1.84
C THR A 197 -20.69 10.06 -1.16
N SER A 198 -21.97 9.70 -1.06
CA SER A 198 -22.39 8.37 -0.57
C SER A 198 -21.83 7.22 -1.42
N ALA A 199 -21.43 7.50 -2.67
CA ALA A 199 -20.84 6.49 -3.56
C ALA A 199 -19.56 5.86 -2.98
N VAL A 200 -18.78 6.61 -2.19
CA VAL A 200 -17.59 6.06 -1.52
C VAL A 200 -17.98 5.04 -0.46
N GLU A 201 -19.02 5.33 0.35
CA GLU A 201 -19.50 4.37 1.35
C GLU A 201 -20.15 3.16 0.69
N ASP A 202 -20.95 3.36 -0.36
CA ASP A 202 -21.56 2.28 -1.14
C ASP A 202 -20.51 1.36 -1.79
N ALA A 203 -19.40 1.93 -2.25
CA ALA A 203 -18.27 1.16 -2.77
C ALA A 203 -17.53 0.43 -1.64
N ARG A 204 -17.27 1.10 -0.50
CA ARG A 204 -16.60 0.53 0.67
C ARG A 204 -17.35 -0.68 1.21
N LEU A 205 -18.67 -0.63 1.28
CA LEU A 205 -19.51 -1.74 1.75
C LEU A 205 -19.45 -2.98 0.87
N LYS A 206 -19.02 -2.86 -0.38
CA LYS A 206 -18.80 -3.99 -1.30
C LYS A 206 -17.40 -4.60 -1.17
N VAL A 207 -16.49 -3.90 -0.50
CA VAL A 207 -15.14 -4.42 -0.23
C VAL A 207 -15.21 -5.39 0.94
N ASP A 208 -14.80 -6.61 0.71
CA ASP A 208 -14.73 -7.70 1.70
C ASP A 208 -13.32 -8.27 1.80
N GLY A 209 -13.15 -9.31 2.62
CA GLY A 209 -11.86 -9.96 2.84
C GLY A 209 -11.27 -10.59 1.57
N ASP A 210 -12.07 -10.96 0.59
CA ASP A 210 -11.62 -11.62 -0.65
C ASP A 210 -11.39 -10.62 -1.79
N THR A 211 -11.77 -9.36 -1.59
CA THR A 211 -11.49 -8.27 -2.54
C THR A 211 -9.99 -8.11 -2.72
N ILE A 212 -9.53 -8.11 -3.98
CA ILE A 212 -8.12 -7.90 -4.32
C ILE A 212 -7.74 -6.45 -4.01
N ALA A 213 -6.83 -6.26 -3.06
CA ALA A 213 -6.32 -4.94 -2.71
C ALA A 213 -5.23 -4.48 -3.68
N LYS A 214 -4.25 -5.36 -3.91
CA LYS A 214 -3.09 -5.03 -4.75
C LYS A 214 -2.44 -6.24 -5.40
N VAL A 215 -1.64 -5.97 -6.42
CA VAL A 215 -0.73 -6.93 -7.05
C VAL A 215 0.70 -6.48 -6.84
N LEU A 216 1.54 -7.34 -6.25
CA LEU A 216 2.97 -7.13 -6.11
C LEU A 216 3.73 -7.97 -7.13
N PHE A 217 4.69 -7.36 -7.83
CA PHE A 217 5.46 -8.06 -8.84
C PHE A 217 6.74 -8.66 -8.28
N THR A 218 6.99 -9.92 -8.63
CA THR A 218 8.25 -10.62 -8.35
C THR A 218 9.02 -10.84 -9.63
N SER A 219 10.36 -10.92 -9.53
CA SER A 219 11.24 -11.13 -10.70
C SER A 219 11.05 -12.46 -11.42
N GLY A 220 10.29 -13.39 -10.84
CA GLY A 220 10.07 -14.73 -11.39
C GLY A 220 11.37 -15.49 -11.71
N SER A 221 11.43 -16.78 -11.48
CA SER A 221 12.60 -17.64 -11.81
C SER A 221 12.92 -17.69 -13.31
N THR A 222 11.99 -17.26 -14.17
CA THR A 222 12.13 -17.24 -15.63
C THR A 222 12.49 -15.86 -16.20
N GLY A 223 12.83 -14.87 -15.33
CA GLY A 223 13.12 -13.49 -15.73
C GLY A 223 11.89 -12.69 -16.19
N ARG A 224 10.68 -13.28 -16.15
CA ARG A 224 9.43 -12.57 -16.42
C ARG A 224 8.75 -12.19 -15.12
N PRO A 225 8.30 -10.93 -14.94
CA PRO A 225 7.55 -10.54 -13.75
C PRO A 225 6.30 -11.40 -13.60
N LYS A 226 6.04 -11.83 -12.35
CA LYS A 226 4.79 -12.51 -11.96
C LYS A 226 4.05 -11.61 -10.99
N GLY A 227 2.76 -11.37 -11.24
CA GLY A 227 1.89 -10.66 -10.32
C GLY A 227 1.44 -11.58 -9.19
N VAL A 228 1.69 -11.17 -7.94
CA VAL A 228 1.22 -11.85 -6.73
C VAL A 228 0.04 -11.09 -6.18
N ILE A 229 -1.13 -11.73 -6.19
CA ILE A 229 -2.38 -11.16 -5.68
C ILE A 229 -2.32 -11.07 -4.16
N ASN A 230 -2.74 -9.92 -3.63
CA ASN A 230 -2.91 -9.67 -2.20
C ASN A 230 -4.35 -9.21 -1.97
N THR A 231 -5.13 -9.98 -1.20
CA THR A 231 -6.50 -9.63 -0.83
C THR A 231 -6.53 -8.85 0.47
N GLN A 232 -7.67 -8.21 0.77
CA GLN A 232 -7.87 -7.50 2.05
C GLN A 232 -7.63 -8.45 3.24
N ARG A 233 -8.16 -9.67 3.19
CA ARG A 233 -7.96 -10.70 4.23
C ARG A 233 -6.48 -11.01 4.45
N MET A 234 -5.67 -11.10 3.39
CA MET A 234 -4.22 -11.33 3.50
C MET A 234 -3.52 -10.19 4.24
N LEU A 235 -3.96 -8.94 4.01
CA LEU A 235 -3.39 -7.77 4.68
C LEU A 235 -3.79 -7.74 6.16
N THR A 236 -5.07 -7.88 6.46
CA THR A 236 -5.59 -7.73 7.82
C THR A 236 -5.21 -8.90 8.73
N SER A 237 -5.31 -10.16 8.24
CA SER A 237 -4.89 -11.33 9.00
C SER A 237 -3.39 -11.33 9.30
N ASN A 238 -2.56 -10.82 8.38
CA ASN A 238 -1.12 -10.69 8.62
C ASN A 238 -0.81 -9.72 9.76
N GLN A 239 -1.54 -8.61 9.86
CA GLN A 239 -1.36 -7.66 10.98
C GLN A 239 -1.81 -8.29 12.31
N GLU A 240 -2.90 -9.04 12.31
CA GLU A 240 -3.33 -9.77 13.50
C GLU A 240 -2.30 -10.83 13.94
N MET A 241 -1.70 -11.56 12.98
CA MET A 241 -0.61 -12.50 13.27
C MET A 241 0.59 -11.79 13.94
N ILE A 242 0.92 -10.57 13.47
CA ILE A 242 2.01 -9.78 14.05
C ILE A 242 1.65 -9.30 15.46
N ALA A 243 0.45 -8.77 15.66
CA ALA A 243 -0.04 -8.31 16.97
C ALA A 243 -0.09 -9.47 17.98
N ALA A 244 -0.55 -10.65 17.56
CA ALA A 244 -0.59 -11.85 18.40
C ALA A 244 0.80 -12.27 18.89
N VAL A 245 1.87 -12.07 18.08
CA VAL A 245 3.26 -12.41 18.45
C VAL A 245 3.93 -11.28 19.23
N TRP A 246 3.53 -10.02 18.95
CA TRP A 246 4.08 -8.81 19.57
C TRP A 246 3.02 -8.03 20.36
N PRO A 247 2.58 -8.50 21.53
CA PRO A 247 1.51 -7.84 22.31
C PRO A 247 1.85 -6.39 22.72
N VAL A 248 3.10 -5.97 22.60
CA VAL A 248 3.51 -4.58 22.84
C VAL A 248 2.85 -3.61 21.86
N LEU A 249 2.51 -4.06 20.65
CA LEU A 249 1.85 -3.24 19.63
C LEU A 249 0.44 -2.79 20.06
N GLU A 250 -0.26 -3.61 20.83
CA GLU A 250 -1.59 -3.26 21.38
C GLU A 250 -1.50 -2.22 22.50
N ARG A 251 -0.37 -2.19 23.23
CA ARG A 251 -0.20 -1.31 24.38
C ARG A 251 0.46 0.01 24.01
N LYS A 252 1.34 0.00 23.03
CA LYS A 252 2.10 1.17 22.61
C LYS A 252 2.20 1.23 21.10
N ALA A 253 1.64 2.28 20.55
CA ALA A 253 1.69 2.49 19.12
C ALA A 253 3.14 2.60 18.61
N PRO A 254 3.53 1.79 17.63
CA PRO A 254 4.89 1.76 17.12
C PRO A 254 5.25 3.04 16.36
N VAL A 255 6.54 3.37 16.35
CA VAL A 255 7.15 4.33 15.43
C VAL A 255 8.17 3.54 14.61
N VAL A 256 7.91 3.43 13.32
CA VAL A 256 8.74 2.64 12.39
C VAL A 256 9.53 3.59 11.51
N VAL A 257 10.85 3.39 11.45
CA VAL A 257 11.69 4.02 10.42
C VAL A 257 11.77 3.04 9.26
N ASP A 258 11.08 3.36 8.17
CA ASP A 258 10.92 2.47 7.03
C ASP A 258 11.71 2.95 5.81
N TRP A 259 12.50 2.03 5.24
CA TRP A 259 13.25 2.23 3.99
C TRP A 259 12.96 1.11 2.98
N LEU A 260 12.20 0.08 3.38
CA LEU A 260 11.88 -1.04 2.52
C LEU A 260 10.84 -0.63 1.46
N PRO A 261 11.06 -0.97 0.19
CA PRO A 261 10.17 -0.53 -0.89
C PRO A 261 8.76 -1.11 -0.73
N TRP A 262 7.73 -0.28 -0.91
CA TRP A 262 6.33 -0.69 -0.79
C TRP A 262 5.80 -1.50 -1.98
N ASN A 263 6.57 -1.58 -3.06
CA ASN A 263 6.33 -2.55 -4.14
C ASN A 263 6.79 -3.98 -3.80
N HIS A 264 7.40 -4.19 -2.63
CA HIS A 264 7.80 -5.49 -2.12
C HIS A 264 6.97 -5.87 -0.88
N THR A 265 6.70 -7.18 -0.71
CA THR A 265 5.79 -7.67 0.34
C THR A 265 6.18 -7.20 1.76
N PHE A 266 7.47 -7.16 2.10
CA PHE A 266 7.88 -6.75 3.45
C PHE A 266 7.57 -5.27 3.71
N GLY A 267 7.96 -4.35 2.82
CA GLY A 267 7.61 -2.93 2.95
C GLY A 267 6.11 -2.70 2.80
N GLY A 268 5.51 -3.24 1.75
CA GLY A 268 4.13 -2.96 1.35
C GLY A 268 3.05 -3.69 2.14
N ASN A 269 3.34 -4.84 2.78
CA ASN A 269 2.35 -5.58 3.57
C ASN A 269 2.64 -5.50 5.07
N HIS A 270 3.92 -5.62 5.47
CA HIS A 270 4.29 -5.63 6.87
C HIS A 270 4.46 -4.20 7.40
N ASN A 271 5.44 -3.44 6.85
CA ASN A 271 5.87 -2.19 7.49
C ASN A 271 4.83 -1.08 7.42
N ILE A 272 4.21 -0.84 6.25
CA ILE A 272 3.22 0.24 6.14
C ILE A 272 1.93 -0.08 6.91
N ASN A 273 1.56 -1.36 7.03
CA ASN A 273 0.32 -1.72 7.71
C ASN A 273 0.48 -1.89 9.23
N ILE A 274 1.70 -2.07 9.74
CA ILE A 274 1.93 -2.25 11.20
C ILE A 274 1.58 -1.00 12.01
N VAL A 275 1.51 0.15 11.37
CA VAL A 275 1.12 1.42 12.00
C VAL A 275 -0.38 1.71 11.85
N LEU A 276 -1.13 0.82 11.21
CA LEU A 276 -2.58 0.78 11.14
C LEU A 276 -3.14 -0.26 12.13
#